data_10b6545a6074784be3d8d6cdd1133e92
#
_entry.id   10b6545a6074784be3d8d6cdd1133e92
#
_cell.length_a   1.000
_cell.length_b   1.000
_cell.length_c   1.000
_cell.angle_alpha   90.00
_cell.angle_beta   90.00
_cell.angle_gamma   90.00
#
_symmetry.space_group_name_H-M   'P 1'
#
loop_
_entity.id
_entity.type
_entity.pdbx_description
1 polymer ?
#
loop_
_entity_poly.entity_id
_entity_poly.type
_entity_poly.pdbx_seq_one_letter_code
_entity_poly.pdbx_strand_id
1 'polypeptide(L)'
;GTVDEAQAILGLVRTECGDNEDLEDKIIHIERDLYVLMAELATNPDKHDKLEPGKSKVNDEMIKFLEGFIDEITASFELPKEFVLPGQNRISALLDVSRTVVRRAERRAIACELENSLAVAYLNRLSDLLWAMARWQEGESIKSRSV
;
A
#
# COMPACT_ATOMS: atom_id res chain seq x y z
N GLY A 1 0.46 15.31 -1.98
CA GLY A 1 1.85 15.07 -2.34
C GLY A 1 2.37 13.68 -2.03
N THR A 2 2.32 13.26 -0.76
CA THR A 2 2.94 11.96 -0.36
C THR A 2 2.18 10.76 -0.91
N VAL A 3 0.85 10.81 -0.96
CA VAL A 3 0.05 9.73 -1.54
C VAL A 3 0.29 9.65 -3.05
N ASP A 4 0.38 10.79 -3.72
CA ASP A 4 0.71 10.86 -5.14
C ASP A 4 2.09 10.26 -5.42
N GLU A 5 3.07 10.54 -4.57
CA GLU A 5 4.41 9.95 -4.65
C GLU A 5 4.34 8.42 -4.52
N ALA A 6 3.58 7.91 -3.55
CA ALA A 6 3.38 6.46 -3.37
C ALA A 6 2.76 5.83 -4.62
N GLN A 7 1.75 6.47 -5.20
CA GLN A 7 1.11 5.99 -6.42
C GLN A 7 2.11 5.93 -7.58
N ALA A 8 2.93 6.96 -7.75
CA ALA A 8 3.94 7.01 -8.80
C ALA A 8 4.98 5.88 -8.65
N ILE A 9 5.41 5.60 -7.42
CA ILE A 9 6.36 4.50 -7.17
C ILE A 9 5.70 3.15 -7.48
N LEU A 10 4.42 2.97 -7.15
CA LEU A 10 3.69 1.77 -7.54
C LEU A 10 3.60 1.64 -9.07
N GLY A 11 3.57 2.76 -9.79
CA GLY A 11 3.72 2.75 -11.24
C GLY A 11 5.04 2.14 -11.69
N LEU A 12 6.13 2.42 -10.99
CA LEU A 12 7.41 1.77 -11.26
C LEU A 12 7.34 0.26 -10.98
N VAL A 13 6.65 -0.15 -9.92
CA VAL A 13 6.43 -1.58 -9.64
C VAL A 13 5.71 -2.25 -10.82
N ARG A 14 4.70 -1.59 -11.39
CA ARG A 14 3.98 -2.11 -12.55
C ARG A 14 4.91 -2.41 -13.73
N THR A 15 5.89 -1.55 -13.97
CA THR A 15 6.83 -1.76 -15.09
C THR A 15 7.70 -3.01 -14.89
N GLU A 16 7.81 -3.50 -13.67
CA GLU A 16 8.61 -4.68 -13.33
C GLU A 16 7.77 -5.97 -13.22
N CYS A 17 6.45 -5.90 -13.42
CA CYS A 17 5.58 -7.07 -13.28
C CYS A 17 5.76 -8.11 -14.42
N GLY A 18 6.28 -7.70 -15.58
CA GLY A 18 6.46 -8.61 -16.72
C GLY A 18 5.14 -9.27 -17.09
N ASP A 19 5.14 -10.60 -17.15
CA ASP A 19 3.96 -11.39 -17.52
C ASP A 19 3.06 -11.72 -16.32
N ASN A 20 3.38 -11.21 -15.14
CA ASN A 20 2.57 -11.45 -13.94
C ASN A 20 1.36 -10.51 -13.91
N GLU A 21 0.34 -10.87 -14.69
CA GLU A 21 -0.89 -10.06 -14.84
C GLU A 21 -1.66 -9.95 -13.52
N ASP A 22 -1.68 -11.00 -12.70
CA ASP A 22 -2.38 -10.97 -11.42
C ASP A 22 -1.78 -9.92 -10.49
N LEU A 23 -0.46 -9.87 -10.40
CA LEU A 23 0.22 -8.87 -9.59
C LEU A 23 -0.02 -7.45 -10.15
N GLU A 24 0.08 -7.29 -11.47
CA GLU A 24 -0.16 -6.01 -12.11
C GLU A 24 -1.58 -5.51 -11.86
N ASP A 25 -2.58 -6.38 -11.98
CA ASP A 25 -3.98 -6.03 -11.75
C ASP A 25 -4.21 -5.57 -10.30
N LYS A 26 -3.56 -6.22 -9.35
CA LYS A 26 -3.64 -5.81 -7.94
C LYS A 26 -2.98 -4.45 -7.69
N ILE A 27 -1.85 -4.19 -8.33
CA ILE A 27 -1.18 -2.88 -8.24
C ILE A 27 -2.07 -1.79 -8.84
N ILE A 28 -2.69 -2.04 -9.99
CA ILE A 28 -3.62 -1.10 -10.62
C ILE A 28 -4.79 -0.80 -9.68
N HIS A 29 -5.34 -1.83 -9.04
CA HIS A 29 -6.43 -1.67 -8.08
C HIS A 29 -6.00 -0.74 -6.93
N ILE A 30 -4.81 -0.97 -6.39
CA ILE A 30 -4.27 -0.14 -5.30
C ILE A 30 -4.06 1.31 -5.78
N GLU A 31 -3.53 1.51 -6.99
CA GLU A 31 -3.35 2.86 -7.53
C GLU A 31 -4.67 3.61 -7.68
N ARG A 32 -5.75 2.91 -8.10
CA ARG A 32 -7.09 3.49 -8.17
C ARG A 32 -7.65 3.83 -6.80
N ASP A 33 -7.40 2.99 -5.81
CA ASP A 33 -7.79 3.27 -4.43
C ASP A 33 -7.05 4.49 -3.88
N LEU A 34 -5.78 4.64 -4.21
CA LEU A 34 -4.99 5.80 -3.79
C LEU A 34 -5.52 7.09 -4.42
N TYR A 35 -6.04 7.02 -5.65
CA TYR A 35 -6.72 8.16 -6.27
C TYR A 35 -7.95 8.58 -5.47
N VAL A 36 -8.77 7.61 -5.04
CA VAL A 36 -9.93 7.87 -4.18
C VAL A 36 -9.49 8.49 -2.85
N LEU A 37 -8.44 7.95 -2.24
CA LEU A 37 -7.91 8.44 -0.98
C LEU A 37 -7.38 9.87 -1.11
N MET A 38 -6.70 10.20 -2.22
CA MET A 38 -6.26 11.56 -2.50
C MET A 38 -7.43 12.53 -2.59
N ALA A 39 -8.54 12.13 -3.22
CA ALA A 39 -9.73 12.95 -3.32
C ALA A 39 -10.30 13.26 -1.93
N GLU A 40 -10.34 12.28 -1.04
CA GLU A 40 -10.79 12.46 0.32
C GLU A 40 -9.89 13.45 1.08
N LEU A 41 -8.57 13.26 1.02
CA LEU A 41 -7.61 14.10 1.73
C LEU A 41 -7.57 15.54 1.19
N ALA A 42 -7.85 15.74 -0.09
CA ALA A 42 -7.82 17.05 -0.72
C ALA A 42 -9.10 17.86 -0.50
N THR A 43 -10.17 17.23 -0.02
CA THR A 43 -11.45 17.89 0.20
C THR A 43 -11.47 18.61 1.55
N ASN A 44 -11.98 19.83 1.59
CA ASN A 44 -12.13 20.58 2.84
C ASN A 44 -13.01 19.82 3.83
N PRO A 45 -12.67 19.83 5.14
CA PRO A 45 -13.45 19.10 6.15
C PRO A 45 -14.94 19.46 6.18
N ASP A 46 -15.30 20.72 5.93
CA ASP A 46 -16.70 21.15 5.89
C ASP A 46 -17.47 20.65 4.68
N LYS A 47 -16.80 20.02 3.71
CA LYS A 47 -17.43 19.40 2.53
C LYS A 47 -17.33 17.87 2.53
N HIS A 48 -16.84 17.25 3.60
CA HIS A 48 -16.67 15.80 3.68
C HIS A 48 -18.00 15.04 3.61
N ASP A 49 -19.11 15.66 4.01
CA ASP A 49 -20.45 15.08 3.91
C ASP A 49 -20.91 14.87 2.45
N LYS A 50 -20.24 15.53 1.50
CA LYS A 50 -20.53 15.40 0.06
C LYS A 50 -19.70 14.32 -0.62
N LEU A 51 -18.75 13.69 0.09
CA LEU A 51 -17.93 12.62 -0.44
C LEU A 51 -18.74 11.35 -0.64
N GLU A 52 -18.46 10.64 -1.72
CA GLU A 52 -19.11 9.37 -2.03
C GLU A 52 -18.18 8.20 -1.68
N PRO A 53 -18.58 7.31 -0.74
CA PRO A 53 -17.77 6.13 -0.41
C PRO A 53 -17.42 5.29 -1.65
N GLY A 54 -16.15 4.97 -1.81
CA GLY A 54 -15.65 4.20 -2.94
C GLY A 54 -15.32 5.02 -4.19
N LYS A 55 -15.70 6.31 -4.25
CA LYS A 55 -15.40 7.20 -5.38
C LYS A 55 -14.54 8.39 -4.98
N SER A 56 -14.85 9.02 -3.87
CA SER A 56 -14.11 10.16 -3.33
C SER A 56 -13.86 10.03 -1.83
N LYS A 57 -14.19 8.88 -1.26
CA LYS A 57 -13.95 8.55 0.14
C LYS A 57 -13.64 7.07 0.27
N VAL A 58 -12.63 6.74 1.07
CA VAL A 58 -12.27 5.34 1.38
C VAL A 58 -13.43 4.66 2.10
N ASN A 59 -13.73 3.42 1.69
CA ASN A 59 -14.76 2.59 2.32
C ASN A 59 -14.17 1.28 2.85
N ASP A 60 -15.00 0.51 3.58
CA ASP A 60 -14.59 -0.77 4.16
C ASP A 60 -14.17 -1.81 3.11
N GLU A 61 -14.83 -1.82 1.96
CA GLU A 61 -14.52 -2.79 0.90
C GLU A 61 -13.10 -2.64 0.37
N MET A 62 -12.61 -1.40 0.29
CA MET A 62 -11.24 -1.12 -0.12
C MET A 62 -10.23 -1.71 0.86
N ILE A 63 -10.51 -1.61 2.16
CA ILE A 63 -9.65 -2.17 3.20
C ILE A 63 -9.72 -3.70 3.18
N LYS A 64 -10.91 -4.27 3.02
CA LYS A 64 -11.09 -5.73 2.93
C LYS A 64 -10.35 -6.33 1.74
N PHE A 65 -10.28 -5.62 0.62
CA PHE A 65 -9.48 -6.06 -0.52
C PHE A 65 -8.01 -6.23 -0.14
N LEU A 66 -7.45 -5.24 0.55
CA LEU A 66 -6.05 -5.31 1.00
C LEU A 66 -5.83 -6.48 1.96
N GLU A 67 -6.72 -6.66 2.92
CA GLU A 67 -6.65 -7.74 3.90
C GLU A 67 -6.77 -9.11 3.23
N GLY A 68 -7.67 -9.24 2.25
CA GLY A 68 -7.81 -10.47 1.46
C GLY A 68 -6.54 -10.80 0.69
N PHE A 69 -5.87 -9.81 0.14
CA PHE A 69 -4.62 -10.05 -0.57
C PHE A 69 -3.47 -10.43 0.37
N ILE A 70 -3.42 -9.82 1.56
CA ILE A 70 -2.46 -10.25 2.60
C ILE A 70 -2.70 -11.72 2.95
N ASP A 71 -3.96 -12.12 3.13
CA ASP A 71 -4.33 -13.50 3.45
C ASP A 71 -3.92 -14.48 2.34
N GLU A 72 -4.09 -14.10 1.07
CA GLU A 72 -3.63 -14.92 -0.05
C GLU A 72 -2.12 -15.17 0.01
N ILE A 73 -1.34 -14.13 0.29
CA ILE A 73 0.11 -14.26 0.39
C ILE A 73 0.50 -15.15 1.57
N THR A 74 -0.08 -14.92 2.74
CA THR A 74 0.27 -15.66 3.95
C THR A 74 -0.17 -17.12 3.89
N ALA A 75 -1.17 -17.45 3.09
CA ALA A 75 -1.62 -18.82 2.89
C ALA A 75 -0.63 -19.63 2.04
N SER A 76 0.15 -18.99 1.17
CA SER A 76 1.05 -19.67 0.22
C SER A 76 2.53 -19.41 0.47
N PHE A 77 2.86 -18.49 1.36
CA PHE A 77 4.24 -18.07 1.60
C PHE A 77 4.44 -17.72 3.08
N GLU A 78 5.49 -18.28 3.69
CA GLU A 78 5.81 -17.97 5.06
C GLU A 78 6.62 -16.66 5.14
N LEU A 79 6.03 -15.63 5.76
CA LEU A 79 6.69 -14.34 5.90
C LEU A 79 7.78 -14.41 6.98
N PRO A 80 8.93 -13.75 6.79
CA PRO A 80 9.96 -13.66 7.82
C PRO A 80 9.41 -12.97 9.07
N LYS A 81 9.89 -13.40 10.24
CA LYS A 81 9.50 -12.82 11.53
C LYS A 81 10.46 -11.73 12.00
N GLU A 82 11.50 -11.48 11.24
CA GLU A 82 12.57 -10.54 11.58
C GLU A 82 12.68 -9.47 10.49
N PHE A 83 13.34 -8.37 10.84
CA PHE A 83 13.69 -7.37 9.83
C PHE A 83 14.64 -7.96 8.81
N VAL A 84 14.44 -7.61 7.55
CA VAL A 84 15.24 -8.09 6.43
C VAL A 84 15.84 -6.90 5.69
N LEU A 85 16.93 -7.14 4.96
CA LEU A 85 17.55 -6.12 4.13
C LEU A 85 16.79 -6.03 2.81
N PRO A 86 16.39 -4.82 2.37
CA PRO A 86 15.78 -4.67 1.06
C PRO A 86 16.82 -4.83 -0.04
N GLY A 87 16.37 -5.15 -1.25
CA GLY A 87 17.23 -5.11 -2.43
C GLY A 87 17.59 -6.46 -3.06
N GLN A 88 16.88 -7.54 -2.72
CA GLN A 88 17.12 -8.85 -3.33
C GLN A 88 16.85 -8.85 -4.84
N ASN A 89 15.84 -8.09 -5.27
CA ASN A 89 15.57 -7.86 -6.68
C ASN A 89 14.88 -6.51 -6.84
N ARG A 90 14.72 -6.08 -8.09
CA ARG A 90 14.23 -4.73 -8.38
C ARG A 90 12.78 -4.54 -7.94
N ILE A 91 11.90 -5.51 -8.21
CA ILE A 91 10.48 -5.37 -7.85
C ILE A 91 10.29 -5.32 -6.34
N SER A 92 10.98 -6.17 -5.58
CA SER A 92 10.87 -6.15 -4.13
C SER A 92 11.45 -4.86 -3.54
N ALA A 93 12.54 -4.35 -4.11
CA ALA A 93 13.13 -3.08 -3.67
C ALA A 93 12.16 -1.91 -3.88
N LEU A 94 11.50 -1.85 -5.04
CA LEU A 94 10.51 -0.81 -5.35
C LEU A 94 9.27 -0.92 -4.44
N LEU A 95 8.85 -2.13 -4.12
CA LEU A 95 7.76 -2.36 -3.17
C LEU A 95 8.14 -1.84 -1.78
N ASP A 96 9.38 -2.05 -1.34
CA ASP A 96 9.86 -1.51 -0.08
C ASP A 96 9.93 0.02 -0.09
N VAL A 97 10.35 0.64 -1.19
CA VAL A 97 10.30 2.11 -1.32
C VAL A 97 8.86 2.58 -1.19
N SER A 98 7.92 1.94 -1.91
CA SER A 98 6.49 2.28 -1.82
C SER A 98 5.98 2.20 -0.38
N ARG A 99 6.35 1.13 0.33
CA ARG A 99 5.97 0.93 1.73
C ARG A 99 6.42 2.10 2.61
N THR A 100 7.66 2.53 2.48
CA THR A 100 8.18 3.64 3.31
C THR A 100 7.46 4.95 3.03
N VAL A 101 7.12 5.22 1.77
CA VAL A 101 6.37 6.41 1.38
C VAL A 101 4.93 6.34 1.87
N VAL A 102 4.28 5.16 1.80
CA VAL A 102 2.94 4.95 2.34
C VAL A 102 2.93 5.19 3.87
N ARG A 103 3.94 4.72 4.57
CA ARG A 103 4.06 4.97 6.02
C ARG A 103 4.21 6.47 6.33
N ARG A 104 4.92 7.21 5.50
CA ARG A 104 5.00 8.67 5.64
C ARG A 104 3.64 9.32 5.37
N ALA A 105 2.93 8.85 4.36
CA ALA A 105 1.57 9.32 4.06
C ALA A 105 0.61 9.07 5.24
N GLU A 106 0.72 7.90 5.85
CA GLU A 106 -0.06 7.53 7.04
C GLU A 106 0.21 8.52 8.18
N ARG A 107 1.48 8.77 8.49
CA ARG A 107 1.84 9.72 9.57
C ARG A 107 1.29 11.12 9.29
N ARG A 108 1.34 11.57 8.05
CA ARG A 108 0.81 12.89 7.67
C ARG A 108 -0.71 12.94 7.75
N ALA A 109 -1.38 11.85 7.38
CA ALA A 109 -2.83 11.76 7.50
C ALA A 109 -3.29 11.76 8.96
N ILE A 110 -2.55 11.07 9.84
CA ILE A 110 -2.82 11.09 11.29
C ILE A 110 -2.75 12.53 11.81
N ALA A 111 -1.75 13.30 11.38
CA ALA A 111 -1.58 14.70 11.81
C ALA A 111 -2.74 15.61 11.37
N CYS A 112 -3.51 15.22 10.34
CA CYS A 112 -4.66 15.98 9.90
C CYS A 112 -5.90 15.78 10.78
N GLU A 113 -5.88 14.84 11.72
CA GLU A 113 -6.98 14.55 12.65
C GLU A 113 -8.34 14.42 11.98
N LEU A 114 -8.39 13.63 10.89
CA LEU A 114 -9.61 13.44 10.11
C LEU A 114 -10.66 12.67 10.91
N GLU A 115 -11.88 13.23 11.01
CA GLU A 115 -13.01 12.58 11.64
C GLU A 115 -13.77 11.73 10.63
N ASN A 116 -14.29 10.58 11.08
CA ASN A 116 -15.12 9.69 10.27
C ASN A 116 -14.44 9.29 8.94
N SER A 117 -13.13 9.08 8.98
CA SER A 117 -12.34 8.72 7.82
C SER A 117 -11.65 7.37 8.02
N LEU A 118 -11.63 6.56 6.96
CA LEU A 118 -10.91 5.31 6.91
C LEU A 118 -9.54 5.44 6.20
N ALA A 119 -9.14 6.67 5.87
CA ALA A 119 -7.90 6.91 5.12
C ALA A 119 -6.66 6.37 5.84
N VAL A 120 -6.53 6.64 7.15
CA VAL A 120 -5.40 6.16 7.95
C VAL A 120 -5.40 4.64 8.02
N ALA A 121 -6.57 4.03 8.26
CA ALA A 121 -6.71 2.57 8.32
C ALA A 121 -6.31 1.93 6.99
N TYR A 122 -6.72 2.52 5.86
CA TYR A 122 -6.31 2.05 4.53
C TYR A 122 -4.79 2.10 4.36
N LEU A 123 -4.17 3.23 4.66
CA LEU A 123 -2.72 3.39 4.51
C LEU A 123 -1.95 2.43 5.42
N ASN A 124 -2.45 2.20 6.63
CA ASN A 124 -1.84 1.24 7.55
C ASN A 124 -1.87 -0.17 6.97
N ARG A 125 -3.03 -0.64 6.49
CA ARG A 125 -3.16 -1.97 5.87
C ARG A 125 -2.35 -2.06 4.59
N LEU A 126 -2.30 -0.99 3.79
CA LEU A 126 -1.51 -0.97 2.57
C LEU A 126 -0.02 -1.14 2.87
N SER A 127 0.50 -0.48 3.90
CA SER A 127 1.91 -0.62 4.26
C SER A 127 2.25 -2.08 4.64
N ASP A 128 1.36 -2.76 5.35
CA ASP A 128 1.53 -4.17 5.69
C ASP A 128 1.49 -5.07 4.45
N LEU A 129 0.57 -4.78 3.52
CA LEU A 129 0.48 -5.52 2.26
C LEU A 129 1.76 -5.35 1.44
N LEU A 130 2.27 -4.12 1.33
CA LEU A 130 3.47 -3.84 0.54
C LEU A 130 4.70 -4.56 1.12
N TRP A 131 4.79 -4.64 2.45
CA TRP A 131 5.85 -5.43 3.09
C TRP A 131 5.73 -6.90 2.72
N ALA A 132 4.53 -7.47 2.82
CA ALA A 132 4.27 -8.87 2.48
C ALA A 132 4.55 -9.15 1.00
N MET A 133 4.12 -8.25 0.10
CA MET A 133 4.39 -8.37 -1.32
C MET A 133 5.88 -8.35 -1.64
N ALA A 134 6.63 -7.46 -0.99
CA ALA A 134 8.07 -7.37 -1.18
C ALA A 134 8.77 -8.66 -0.76
N ARG A 135 8.39 -9.21 0.42
CA ARG A 135 8.96 -10.48 0.90
C ARG A 135 8.63 -11.64 -0.05
N TRP A 136 7.39 -11.66 -0.51
CA TRP A 136 6.93 -12.70 -1.44
C TRP A 136 7.66 -12.62 -2.78
N GLN A 137 7.81 -11.41 -3.35
CA GLN A 137 8.48 -11.23 -4.64
C GLN A 137 9.99 -11.46 -4.59
N GLU A 138 10.63 -11.23 -3.46
CA GLU A 138 12.06 -11.51 -3.33
C GLU A 138 12.37 -12.99 -3.10
N GLY A 139 11.43 -13.76 -2.55
CA GLY A 139 11.60 -15.19 -2.25
C GLY A 139 12.43 -15.41 -0.99
N GLU A 140 13.74 -15.34 -1.10
CA GLU A 140 14.64 -15.49 0.04
C GLU A 140 15.11 -14.12 0.53
N SER A 141 15.04 -13.94 1.86
CA SER A 141 15.41 -12.68 2.51
C SER A 141 16.73 -12.79 3.23
N ILE A 142 17.47 -11.68 3.27
CA ILE A 142 18.66 -11.56 4.10
C ILE A 142 18.25 -10.83 5.39
N LYS A 143 18.51 -11.46 6.55
CA LYS A 143 18.17 -10.85 7.83
C LYS A 143 19.01 -9.59 8.07
N SER A 144 18.39 -8.56 8.62
CA SER A 144 19.09 -7.31 8.95
C SER A 144 20.15 -7.53 10.02
N ARG A 145 19.93 -8.48 10.96
CA ARG A 145 20.89 -8.85 11.98
C ARG A 145 21.70 -10.06 11.49
N SER A 146 23.00 -9.92 11.46
CA SER A 146 23.90 -10.94 10.92
C SER A 146 24.08 -12.15 11.85
N VAL A 147 23.66 -12.05 13.10
CA VAL A 147 23.79 -13.14 14.09
C VAL A 147 22.49 -13.32 14.83
#